data_08fa437c3ab3eb54ba7bb2d35c5fdf02
#
_entry.id   08fa437c3ab3eb54ba7bb2d35c5fdf02
#
_cell.length_a   1.000
_cell.length_b   1.000
_cell.length_c   1.000
_cell.angle_alpha   90.00
_cell.angle_beta   90.00
_cell.angle_gamma   90.00
#
_symmetry.space_group_name_H-M   'P 1'
#
loop_
_entity.id
_entity.type
_entity.pdbx_description
1 polymer ?
#
loop_
_entity_poly.entity_id
_entity_poly.type
_entity_poly.pdbx_seq_one_letter_code
_entity_poly.pdbx_strand_id
1 'polypeptide(L)'
;MANTPQAKKRIRRNTARAEINGARISRIRSFIKKVESACEAGDKEAAAAALKAAQPEMARGVARGELHKNTVARKLSRLTRRVATL
;
A
#
# COMPACT_ATOMS: atom_id res chain seq x y z
N MET A 1 -26.95 18.72 -8.53
CA MET A 1 -26.53 18.15 -9.82
C MET A 1 -25.32 18.87 -10.40
N ALA A 2 -24.42 18.12 -11.01
CA ALA A 2 -23.13 18.61 -11.47
C ALA A 2 -23.23 19.29 -12.85
N ASN A 3 -24.10 20.29 -12.99
CA ASN A 3 -24.33 20.98 -14.27
C ASN A 3 -23.56 22.29 -14.41
N THR A 4 -22.93 22.78 -13.34
CA THR A 4 -22.10 23.99 -13.42
C THR A 4 -20.71 23.68 -13.88
N PRO A 5 -20.01 24.60 -14.59
CA PRO A 5 -18.61 24.38 -14.97
C PRO A 5 -17.69 24.09 -13.79
N GLN A 6 -17.92 24.72 -12.64
CA GLN A 6 -17.15 24.49 -11.42
C GLN A 6 -17.37 23.08 -10.88
N ALA A 7 -18.61 22.61 -10.87
CA ALA A 7 -18.93 21.26 -10.41
C ALA A 7 -18.33 20.19 -11.32
N LYS A 8 -18.38 20.38 -12.64
CA LYS A 8 -17.76 19.50 -13.61
C LYS A 8 -16.24 19.46 -13.46
N LYS A 9 -15.62 20.59 -13.22
CA LYS A 9 -14.19 20.70 -12.97
C LYS A 9 -13.79 19.96 -11.70
N ARG A 10 -14.60 20.08 -10.63
CA ARG A 10 -14.36 19.37 -9.37
C ARG A 10 -14.45 17.86 -9.54
N ILE A 11 -15.43 17.37 -10.28
CA ILE A 11 -15.60 15.96 -10.57
C ILE A 11 -14.36 15.41 -11.32
N ARG A 12 -13.92 16.10 -12.35
CA ARG A 12 -12.72 15.70 -13.10
C ARG A 12 -11.48 15.64 -12.22
N ARG A 13 -11.30 16.64 -11.33
CA ARG A 13 -10.19 16.66 -10.37
C ARG A 13 -10.26 15.50 -9.41
N ASN A 14 -11.43 15.21 -8.85
CA ASN A 14 -11.63 14.11 -7.91
C ASN A 14 -11.39 12.75 -8.58
N THR A 15 -11.83 12.60 -9.82
CA THR A 15 -11.58 11.38 -10.60
C THR A 15 -10.09 11.16 -10.82
N ALA A 16 -9.36 12.20 -11.22
CA ALA A 16 -7.93 12.13 -11.43
C ALA A 16 -7.19 11.77 -10.14
N ARG A 17 -7.57 12.37 -9.00
CA ARG A 17 -7.00 12.06 -7.69
C ARG A 17 -7.29 10.62 -7.27
N ALA A 18 -8.50 10.14 -7.50
CA ALA A 18 -8.88 8.76 -7.19
C ALA A 18 -8.04 7.76 -7.99
N GLU A 19 -7.78 8.04 -9.26
CA GLU A 19 -6.92 7.21 -10.10
C GLU A 19 -5.49 7.17 -9.58
N ILE A 20 -4.92 8.32 -9.22
CA ILE A 20 -3.57 8.41 -8.67
C ILE A 20 -3.47 7.66 -7.35
N ASN A 21 -4.41 7.87 -6.44
CA ASN A 21 -4.44 7.20 -5.14
C ASN A 21 -4.63 5.69 -5.29
N GLY A 22 -5.50 5.27 -6.20
CA GLY A 22 -5.70 3.86 -6.51
C GLY A 22 -4.43 3.19 -7.02
N ALA A 23 -3.69 3.85 -7.90
CA ALA A 23 -2.42 3.36 -8.41
C ALA A 23 -1.37 3.23 -7.30
N ARG A 24 -1.29 4.20 -6.38
CA ARG A 24 -0.37 4.18 -5.24
C ARG A 24 -0.70 3.07 -4.26
N ILE A 25 -1.99 2.88 -3.95
CA ILE A 25 -2.44 1.80 -3.07
C ILE A 25 -2.16 0.43 -3.70
N SER A 26 -2.41 0.28 -5.00
CA SER A 26 -2.12 -0.95 -5.73
C SER A 26 -0.63 -1.27 -5.71
N ARG A 27 0.24 -0.26 -5.83
CA ARG A 27 1.68 -0.42 -5.71
C ARG A 27 2.08 -0.95 -4.34
N ILE A 28 1.53 -0.38 -3.27
CA ILE A 28 1.79 -0.82 -1.89
C ILE A 28 1.33 -2.27 -1.70
N ARG A 29 0.14 -2.60 -2.17
CA ARG A 29 -0.40 -3.96 -2.12
C ARG A 29 0.49 -4.96 -2.85
N SER A 30 1.07 -4.56 -3.98
CA SER A 30 2.00 -5.40 -4.74
C SER A 30 3.27 -5.72 -3.94
N PHE A 31 3.82 -4.74 -3.22
CA PHE A 31 4.97 -4.96 -2.34
C PHE A 31 4.63 -5.92 -1.19
N ILE A 32 3.47 -5.75 -0.57
CA ILE A 32 2.99 -6.64 0.50
C ILE A 32 2.81 -8.06 -0.04
N LYS A 33 2.21 -8.20 -1.21
CA LYS A 33 1.99 -9.50 -1.84
C LYS A 33 3.29 -10.24 -2.14
N LYS A 34 4.34 -9.53 -2.49
CA LYS A 34 5.68 -10.12 -2.69
C LYS A 34 6.22 -10.72 -1.40
N VAL A 35 6.01 -10.04 -0.26
CA VAL A 35 6.40 -10.57 1.05
C VAL A 35 5.62 -11.86 1.35
N GLU A 36 4.31 -11.82 1.16
CA GLU A 36 3.44 -12.96 1.42
C GLU A 36 3.79 -14.16 0.53
N SER A 37 4.07 -13.93 -0.74
CA SER A 37 4.46 -14.98 -1.68
C SER A 37 5.79 -15.61 -1.28
N ALA A 38 6.77 -14.82 -0.85
CA ALA A 38 8.05 -15.33 -0.37
C ALA A 38 7.89 -16.14 0.92
N CYS A 39 6.97 -15.72 1.80
CA CYS A 39 6.64 -16.48 3.02
C CYS A 39 6.01 -17.83 2.69
N GLU A 40 5.09 -17.87 1.72
CA GLU A 40 4.47 -19.12 1.27
C GLU A 40 5.48 -20.08 0.65
N ALA A 41 6.46 -19.53 -0.07
CA ALA A 41 7.55 -20.32 -0.65
C ALA A 41 8.57 -20.80 0.40
N GLY A 42 8.50 -20.29 1.63
CA GLY A 42 9.43 -20.65 2.69
C GLY A 42 10.84 -20.05 2.53
N ASP A 43 11.00 -19.06 1.67
CA ASP A 43 12.27 -18.41 1.41
C ASP A 43 12.46 -17.21 2.33
N LYS A 44 13.18 -17.42 3.42
CA LYS A 44 13.41 -16.38 4.44
C LYS A 44 14.19 -15.20 3.91
N GLU A 45 15.21 -15.41 3.09
CA GLU A 45 16.00 -14.33 2.52
C GLU A 45 15.19 -13.45 1.59
N ALA A 46 14.42 -14.05 0.68
CA ALA A 46 13.54 -13.34 -0.23
C ALA A 46 12.45 -12.60 0.54
N ALA A 47 11.88 -13.23 1.57
CA ALA A 47 10.86 -12.61 2.42
C ALA A 47 11.40 -11.40 3.17
N ALA A 48 12.58 -11.51 3.76
CA ALA A 48 13.23 -10.40 4.47
C ALA A 48 13.56 -9.24 3.53
N ALA A 49 14.08 -9.52 2.35
CA ALA A 49 14.38 -8.51 1.33
C ALA A 49 13.10 -7.82 0.85
N ALA A 50 12.04 -8.58 0.59
CA ALA A 50 10.75 -8.05 0.17
C ALA A 50 10.12 -7.18 1.27
N LEU A 51 10.22 -7.59 2.53
CA LEU A 51 9.72 -6.81 3.68
C LEU A 51 10.46 -5.49 3.80
N LYS A 52 11.79 -5.51 3.67
CA LYS A 52 12.61 -4.31 3.72
C LYS A 52 12.25 -3.32 2.61
N ALA A 53 11.91 -3.82 1.43
CA ALA A 53 11.44 -2.99 0.31
C ALA A 53 10.01 -2.46 0.52
N ALA A 54 9.15 -3.23 1.19
CA ALA A 54 7.76 -2.88 1.44
C ALA A 54 7.60 -1.81 2.53
N GLN A 55 8.44 -1.81 3.54
CA GLN A 55 8.35 -0.88 4.68
C GLN A 55 8.28 0.60 4.27
N PRO A 56 9.21 1.13 3.45
CA PRO A 56 9.15 2.54 3.06
C PRO A 56 7.93 2.86 2.21
N GLU A 57 7.47 1.93 1.39
CA GLU A 57 6.25 2.13 0.60
C GLU A 57 5.00 2.24 1.48
N MET A 58 4.91 1.41 2.51
CA MET A 58 3.82 1.46 3.49
C MET A 58 3.86 2.76 4.29
N ALA A 59 5.04 3.19 4.72
CA ALA A 59 5.23 4.44 5.44
C ALA A 59 4.84 5.66 4.60
N ARG A 60 5.17 5.66 3.31
CA ARG A 60 4.76 6.73 2.38
C ARG A 60 3.24 6.77 2.22
N GLY A 61 2.57 5.62 2.18
CA GLY A 61 1.12 5.53 2.13
C GLY A 61 0.47 6.19 3.34
N VAL A 62 1.01 6.00 4.52
CA VAL A 62 0.54 6.68 5.75
C VAL A 62 0.78 8.18 5.67
N ALA A 63 1.99 8.60 5.27
CA ALA A 63 2.35 10.01 5.16
C ALA A 63 1.47 10.78 4.16
N ARG A 64 1.03 10.12 3.09
CA ARG A 64 0.13 10.70 2.09
C ARG A 64 -1.34 10.65 2.48
N GLY A 65 -1.68 10.01 3.60
CA GLY A 65 -3.07 9.83 4.02
C GLY A 65 -3.84 8.76 3.25
N GLU A 66 -3.17 7.94 2.46
CA GLU A 66 -3.78 6.86 1.68
C GLU A 66 -4.11 5.64 2.54
N LEU A 67 -3.32 5.42 3.58
CA LEU A 67 -3.48 4.30 4.52
C LEU A 67 -3.50 4.81 5.96
N HIS A 68 -4.29 4.17 6.79
CA HIS A 68 -4.33 4.50 8.21
C HIS A 68 -3.10 3.91 8.92
N LYS A 69 -2.45 4.70 9.78
CA LYS A 69 -1.22 4.29 10.49
C LYS A 69 -1.39 2.99 11.30
N ASN A 70 -2.53 2.80 11.93
CA ASN A 70 -2.79 1.61 12.75
C ASN A 70 -2.95 0.35 11.89
N THR A 71 -3.57 0.47 10.73
CA THR A 71 -3.71 -0.61 9.76
C THR A 71 -2.35 -1.06 9.25
N VAL A 72 -1.49 -0.10 8.90
CA VAL A 72 -0.13 -0.36 8.43
C VAL A 72 0.71 -0.98 9.53
N ALA A 73 0.66 -0.46 10.75
CA ALA A 73 1.40 -0.99 11.89
C ALA A 73 1.03 -2.44 12.17
N ARG A 74 -0.26 -2.76 12.14
CA ARG A 74 -0.76 -4.13 12.34
C ARG A 74 -0.27 -5.07 11.24
N LYS A 75 -0.40 -4.65 9.99
CA LYS A 75 0.03 -5.45 8.84
C LYS A 75 1.54 -5.70 8.88
N LEU A 76 2.31 -4.66 9.15
CA LEU A 76 3.76 -4.76 9.24
C LEU A 76 4.20 -5.69 10.38
N SER A 77 3.55 -5.59 11.54
CA SER A 77 3.82 -6.47 12.67
C SER A 77 3.57 -7.95 12.32
N ARG A 78 2.45 -8.23 11.66
CA ARG A 78 2.12 -9.59 11.22
C ARG A 78 3.12 -10.14 10.19
N LEU A 79 3.50 -9.31 9.23
CA LEU A 79 4.48 -9.70 8.20
C LEU A 79 5.85 -9.95 8.83
N THR A 80 6.28 -9.11 9.75
CA THR A 80 7.55 -9.26 10.46
C THR A 80 7.61 -10.58 11.24
N ARG A 81 6.54 -10.92 11.96
CA ARG A 81 6.45 -12.19 12.67
C ARG A 81 6.49 -13.38 11.73
N ARG A 82 5.76 -13.29 10.63
CA ARG A 82 5.70 -14.36 9.64
C ARG A 82 7.07 -14.63 9.03
N VAL A 83 7.81 -13.57 8.70
CA VAL A 83 9.19 -13.69 8.19
C VAL A 83 10.11 -14.28 9.25
N ALA A 84 9.99 -13.84 10.50
CA ALA A 84 10.83 -14.33 11.60
C ALA A 84 10.65 -15.82 11.87
N THR A 85 9.48 -16.38 11.60
CA THR A 85 9.18 -17.80 11.83
C THR A 85 9.58 -18.73 10.69
N LEU A 86 10.07 -18.20 9.60
CA LEU A 86 10.50 -19.01 8.44
C LEU A 86 11.80 -19.79 8.69
#